data_e2eaeaeb5c1ef095231eef3e259e1db8
#
_entry.id   e2eaeaeb5c1ef095231eef3e259e1db8
#
_cell.length_a   1.000
_cell.length_b   1.000
_cell.length_c   1.000
_cell.angle_alpha   90.00
_cell.angle_beta   90.00
_cell.angle_gamma   90.00
#
_symmetry.space_group_name_H-M   'P 1'
#
loop_
_entity.id
_entity.type
_entity.pdbx_description
1 polymer ?
#
loop_
_entity_poly.entity_id
_entity_poly.type
_entity_poly.pdbx_seq_one_letter_code
_entity_poly.pdbx_strand_id
1 'polypeptide(L)'
;MKISIISSSVRIGRKSHWLALYFKKYIEENKLAEVKILDLNEYQFPIFEERLKFQEAPEEKTKQFAAEIVNSNGVIIVTPEYNGGYPASLKNAIDLLHAEWKRKPISFVTVSTGMFGGAQVTTSLLFSLWKIGAWVVPAPFPVPKVIENFNEKGEALDKEAT
;
A
#
# COMPACT_ATOMS: atom_id res chain seq x y z
N MET A 1 7.22 -16.92 5.31
CA MET A 1 6.74 -16.03 4.24
C MET A 1 6.88 -14.60 4.72
N LYS A 2 7.25 -13.66 3.84
CA LYS A 2 7.36 -12.23 4.14
C LYS A 2 6.36 -11.43 3.33
N ILE A 3 5.65 -10.51 3.97
CA ILE A 3 4.69 -9.61 3.34
C ILE A 3 5.09 -8.16 3.63
N SER A 4 5.16 -7.35 2.58
CA SER A 4 5.30 -5.90 2.73
C SER A 4 3.93 -5.23 2.63
N ILE A 5 3.60 -4.34 3.56
CA ILE A 5 2.38 -3.53 3.52
C ILE A 5 2.77 -2.09 3.18
N ILE A 6 2.36 -1.60 2.02
CA ILE A 6 2.58 -0.19 1.66
C ILE A 6 1.44 0.65 2.21
N SER A 7 1.75 1.53 3.17
CA SER A 7 0.84 2.59 3.62
C SER A 7 1.03 3.81 2.73
N SER A 8 0.12 4.03 1.78
CA SER A 8 0.38 4.89 0.64
C SER A 8 0.15 6.38 0.85
N SER A 9 -0.67 6.76 1.84
CA SER A 9 -1.03 8.16 2.08
C SER A 9 0.01 8.89 2.93
N VAL A 10 0.37 10.08 2.51
CA VAL A 10 1.21 11.03 3.27
C VAL A 10 0.43 12.22 3.83
N ARG A 11 -0.90 12.18 3.71
CA ARG A 11 -1.79 13.26 4.16
C ARG A 11 -1.80 13.37 5.68
N ILE A 12 -1.81 14.60 6.22
CA ILE A 12 -2.03 14.85 7.65
C ILE A 12 -3.39 14.26 8.07
N GLY A 13 -3.43 13.51 9.16
CA GLY A 13 -4.65 12.87 9.67
C GLY A 13 -5.16 11.70 8.80
N ARG A 14 -4.29 11.08 8.00
CA ARG A 14 -4.60 9.93 7.15
C ARG A 14 -5.20 8.76 7.94
N LYS A 15 -6.38 8.29 7.53
CA LYS A 15 -7.08 7.18 8.17
C LYS A 15 -6.71 5.81 7.56
N SER A 16 -6.26 5.79 6.31
CA SER A 16 -5.85 4.56 5.65
C SER A 16 -4.67 3.86 6.35
N HIS A 17 -3.81 4.60 7.06
CA HIS A 17 -2.72 4.02 7.85
C HIS A 17 -3.23 3.07 8.96
N TRP A 18 -4.42 3.32 9.52
CA TRP A 18 -5.05 2.44 10.52
C TRP A 18 -5.23 1.03 9.99
N LEU A 19 -5.57 0.91 8.69
CA LEU A 19 -5.73 -0.40 8.04
C LEU A 19 -4.37 -1.10 7.82
N ALA A 20 -3.29 -0.36 7.56
CA ALA A 20 -1.96 -0.94 7.50
C ALA A 20 -1.56 -1.55 8.86
N LEU A 21 -1.87 -0.86 9.96
CA LEU A 21 -1.66 -1.37 11.31
C LEU A 21 -2.55 -2.59 11.61
N TYR A 22 -3.83 -2.55 11.23
CA TYR A 22 -4.76 -3.66 11.40
C TYR A 22 -4.26 -4.93 10.68
N PHE A 23 -3.93 -4.84 9.39
CA PHE A 23 -3.46 -5.99 8.63
C PHE A 23 -2.14 -6.53 9.18
N LYS A 24 -1.22 -5.66 9.59
CA LYS A 24 0.03 -6.10 10.23
C LYS A 24 -0.29 -6.92 11.48
N LYS A 25 -1.08 -6.38 12.38
CA LYS A 25 -1.46 -7.03 13.64
C LYS A 25 -2.16 -8.37 13.39
N TYR A 26 -3.14 -8.38 12.49
CA TYR A 26 -3.89 -9.59 12.13
C TYR A 26 -2.98 -10.70 11.59
N ILE A 27 -2.07 -10.37 10.68
CA ILE A 27 -1.17 -11.35 10.07
C ILE A 27 -0.18 -11.90 11.10
N GLU A 28 0.35 -11.05 12.00
CA GLU A 28 1.30 -11.45 13.04
C GLU A 28 0.64 -12.30 14.14
N GLU A 29 -0.52 -11.88 14.65
CA GLU A 29 -1.27 -12.61 15.69
C GLU A 29 -1.71 -13.99 15.23
N ASN A 30 -2.09 -14.12 13.96
CA ASN A 30 -2.46 -15.41 13.36
C ASN A 30 -1.25 -16.17 12.80
N LYS A 31 -0.02 -15.67 12.98
CA LYS A 31 1.25 -16.31 12.54
C LYS A 31 1.25 -16.68 11.04
N LEU A 32 0.62 -15.86 10.21
CA LEU A 32 0.49 -16.12 8.77
C LEU A 32 1.78 -15.78 8.00
N ALA A 33 2.47 -14.71 8.39
CA ALA A 33 3.69 -14.24 7.76
C ALA A 33 4.48 -13.29 8.67
N GLU A 34 5.75 -13.06 8.33
CA GLU A 34 6.52 -11.91 8.79
C GLU A 34 6.05 -10.68 8.01
N VAL A 35 5.78 -9.56 8.70
CA VAL A 35 5.21 -8.37 8.07
C VAL A 35 6.03 -7.13 8.34
N LYS A 36 6.24 -6.32 7.30
CA LYS A 36 6.83 -5.00 7.42
C LYS A 36 5.92 -3.94 6.77
N ILE A 37 5.63 -2.86 7.50
CA ILE A 37 4.96 -1.70 6.93
C ILE A 37 6.01 -0.81 6.26
N LEU A 38 5.76 -0.48 5.00
CA LEU A 38 6.50 0.50 4.21
C LEU A 38 5.65 1.77 4.15
N ASP A 39 5.86 2.65 5.12
CA ASP A 39 5.07 3.86 5.24
C ASP A 39 5.65 4.97 4.36
N LEU A 40 4.95 5.35 3.28
CA LEU A 40 5.43 6.38 2.36
C LEU A 40 5.57 7.76 3.01
N ASN A 41 4.89 7.99 4.14
CA ASN A 41 5.09 9.22 4.92
C ASN A 41 6.45 9.27 5.65
N GLU A 42 7.05 8.13 5.96
CA GLU A 42 8.40 8.05 6.52
C GLU A 42 9.46 8.10 5.43
N TYR A 43 9.19 7.45 4.30
CA TYR A 43 10.11 7.48 3.15
C TYR A 43 10.27 8.86 2.54
N GLN A 44 9.18 9.64 2.40
CA GLN A 44 9.18 11.00 1.87
C GLN A 44 10.02 11.10 0.58
N PHE A 45 9.75 10.22 -0.38
CA PHE A 45 10.46 10.23 -1.65
C PHE A 45 10.29 11.58 -2.36
N PRO A 46 11.35 12.16 -2.94
CA PRO A 46 11.22 13.31 -3.83
C PRO A 46 10.32 12.96 -5.02
N ILE A 47 9.81 13.97 -5.70
CA ILE A 47 9.05 13.75 -6.93
C ILE A 47 9.93 12.99 -7.92
N PHE A 48 9.32 11.98 -8.55
CA PHE A 48 10.00 11.09 -9.49
C PHE A 48 10.63 11.87 -10.64
N GLU A 49 11.92 11.72 -10.79
CA GLU A 49 12.71 12.23 -11.91
C GLU A 49 13.27 11.08 -12.75
N GLU A 50 13.76 10.02 -12.08
CA GLU A 50 14.33 8.86 -12.76
C GLU A 50 14.18 7.59 -11.90
N ARG A 51 14.08 6.46 -12.56
CA ARG A 51 14.02 5.13 -11.92
C ARG A 51 15.31 4.81 -11.17
N LEU A 52 15.14 4.13 -10.03
CA LEU A 52 16.26 3.72 -9.17
C LEU A 52 17.46 3.14 -9.95
N LYS A 53 17.19 2.26 -10.91
CA LYS A 53 18.25 1.59 -11.70
C LYS A 53 19.10 2.52 -12.58
N PHE A 54 18.65 3.74 -12.83
CA PHE A 54 19.35 4.73 -13.66
C PHE A 54 19.87 5.91 -12.85
N GLN A 55 19.58 5.98 -11.55
CA GLN A 55 20.09 7.02 -10.68
C GLN A 55 21.59 6.79 -10.43
N GLU A 56 22.41 7.82 -10.63
CA GLU A 56 23.86 7.75 -10.37
C GLU A 56 24.16 7.62 -8.88
N ALA A 57 23.42 8.35 -8.04
CA ALA A 57 23.59 8.37 -6.58
C ALA A 57 22.24 8.20 -5.88
N PRO A 58 21.64 6.99 -5.91
CA PRO A 58 20.34 6.77 -5.30
C PRO A 58 20.38 6.88 -3.77
N GLU A 59 19.37 7.54 -3.22
CA GLU A 59 19.22 7.66 -1.77
C GLU A 59 19.07 6.28 -1.11
N GLU A 60 19.66 6.14 0.08
CA GLU A 60 19.64 4.87 0.83
C GLU A 60 18.22 4.38 1.10
N LYS A 61 17.30 5.28 1.46
CA LYS A 61 15.89 4.93 1.68
C LYS A 61 15.20 4.34 0.44
N THR A 62 15.58 4.80 -0.78
CA THR A 62 15.05 4.24 -2.02
C THR A 62 15.57 2.82 -2.27
N LYS A 63 16.86 2.58 -2.00
CA LYS A 63 17.46 1.24 -2.05
C LYS A 63 16.81 0.30 -1.04
N GLN A 64 16.59 0.76 0.20
CA GLN A 64 15.92 -0.02 1.23
C GLN A 64 14.49 -0.38 0.84
N PHE A 65 13.72 0.58 0.31
CA PHE A 65 12.37 0.31 -0.18
C PHE A 65 12.38 -0.75 -1.29
N ALA A 66 13.26 -0.63 -2.27
CA ALA A 66 13.42 -1.60 -3.35
C ALA A 66 13.77 -3.00 -2.81
N ALA A 67 14.72 -3.07 -1.88
CA ALA A 67 15.13 -4.33 -1.25
C ALA A 67 13.96 -5.00 -0.50
N GLU A 68 13.14 -4.23 0.22
CA GLU A 68 11.96 -4.77 0.90
C GLU A 68 10.92 -5.33 -0.10
N ILE A 69 10.69 -4.63 -1.20
CA ILE A 69 9.80 -5.13 -2.26
C ILE A 69 10.36 -6.41 -2.89
N VAL A 70 11.65 -6.45 -3.22
CA VAL A 70 12.30 -7.65 -3.81
C VAL A 70 12.20 -8.84 -2.85
N ASN A 71 12.54 -8.65 -1.58
CA ASN A 71 12.61 -9.70 -0.57
C ASN A 71 11.25 -10.18 -0.06
N SER A 72 10.17 -9.46 -0.34
CA SER A 72 8.83 -9.89 0.05
C SER A 72 8.25 -10.93 -0.92
N ASN A 73 7.51 -11.89 -0.40
CA ASN A 73 6.77 -12.88 -1.19
C ASN A 73 5.47 -12.29 -1.77
N GLY A 74 4.97 -11.21 -1.20
CA GLY A 74 3.80 -10.47 -1.67
C GLY A 74 3.73 -9.09 -1.06
N VAL A 75 2.92 -8.23 -1.67
CA VAL A 75 2.71 -6.85 -1.23
C VAL A 75 1.21 -6.60 -1.03
N ILE A 76 0.87 -5.94 0.07
CA ILE A 76 -0.47 -5.40 0.30
C ILE A 76 -0.37 -3.88 0.21
N ILE A 77 -1.09 -3.27 -0.73
CA ILE A 77 -1.15 -1.81 -0.86
C ILE A 77 -2.39 -1.30 -0.14
N VAL A 78 -2.21 -0.51 0.90
CA VAL A 78 -3.31 0.18 1.60
C VAL A 78 -3.37 1.61 1.10
N THR A 79 -4.46 1.97 0.43
CA THR A 79 -4.59 3.26 -0.26
C THR A 79 -5.95 3.92 -0.03
N PRO A 80 -5.99 5.23 0.25
CA PRO A 80 -7.23 5.99 0.12
C PRO A 80 -7.53 6.29 -1.34
N GLU A 81 -8.73 6.82 -1.56
CA GLU A 81 -9.13 7.45 -2.83
C GLU A 81 -9.02 8.97 -2.73
N TYR A 82 -8.31 9.57 -3.66
CA TYR A 82 -8.22 11.02 -3.84
C TYR A 82 -8.71 11.40 -5.24
N ASN A 83 -9.90 11.99 -5.31
CA ASN A 83 -10.49 12.42 -6.58
C ASN A 83 -10.54 11.31 -7.65
N GLY A 84 -10.99 10.12 -7.26
CA GLY A 84 -11.11 8.96 -8.15
C GLY A 84 -9.80 8.22 -8.45
N GLY A 85 -8.67 8.65 -7.87
CA GLY A 85 -7.37 8.03 -8.05
C GLY A 85 -6.67 7.71 -6.73
N TYR A 86 -5.55 7.01 -6.82
CA TYR A 86 -4.67 6.77 -5.68
C TYR A 86 -3.71 7.95 -5.44
N PRO A 87 -3.14 8.10 -4.22
CA PRO A 87 -2.25 9.21 -3.89
C PRO A 87 -1.04 9.34 -4.82
N ALA A 88 -0.62 10.58 -5.10
CA ALA A 88 0.60 10.85 -5.86
C ALA A 88 1.85 10.18 -5.24
N SER A 89 1.91 10.09 -3.91
CA SER A 89 2.96 9.36 -3.20
C SER A 89 3.06 7.89 -3.60
N LEU A 90 1.92 7.22 -3.82
CA LEU A 90 1.91 5.84 -4.31
C LEU A 90 2.37 5.74 -5.76
N LYS A 91 1.90 6.65 -6.63
CA LYS A 91 2.34 6.69 -8.02
C LYS A 91 3.85 6.89 -8.10
N ASN A 92 4.37 7.81 -7.29
CA ASN A 92 5.79 8.09 -7.18
C ASN A 92 6.60 6.84 -6.78
N ALA A 93 6.16 6.14 -5.72
CA ALA A 93 6.81 4.91 -5.27
C ALA A 93 6.75 3.77 -6.31
N ILE A 94 5.63 3.66 -7.07
CA ILE A 94 5.50 2.69 -8.15
C ILE A 94 6.50 3.00 -9.28
N ASP A 95 6.63 4.26 -9.66
CA ASP A 95 7.46 4.68 -10.79
C ASP A 95 8.97 4.62 -10.50
N LEU A 96 9.36 4.80 -9.23
CA LEU A 96 10.76 4.66 -8.79
C LEU A 96 11.35 3.27 -9.10
N LEU A 97 10.53 2.23 -9.12
CA LEU A 97 10.92 0.85 -9.36
C LEU A 97 10.37 0.36 -10.72
N HIS A 98 10.88 -0.76 -11.20
CA HIS A 98 10.42 -1.36 -12.44
C HIS A 98 10.43 -2.89 -12.39
N ALA A 99 11.62 -3.50 -12.40
CA ALA A 99 11.78 -4.95 -12.41
C ALA A 99 11.33 -5.59 -11.09
N GLU A 100 11.41 -4.85 -10.00
CA GLU A 100 11.06 -5.24 -8.64
C GLU A 100 9.58 -5.60 -8.50
N TRP A 101 8.72 -4.98 -9.33
CA TRP A 101 7.29 -5.26 -9.39
C TRP A 101 6.92 -6.47 -10.25
N LYS A 102 7.81 -6.87 -11.16
CA LYS A 102 7.48 -7.90 -12.14
C LYS A 102 7.16 -9.24 -11.48
N ARG A 103 5.98 -9.76 -11.76
CA ARG A 103 5.41 -10.99 -11.17
C ARG A 103 5.27 -10.94 -9.64
N LYS A 104 5.37 -9.78 -9.02
CA LYS A 104 5.12 -9.62 -7.59
C LYS A 104 3.62 -9.81 -7.33
N PRO A 105 3.22 -10.75 -6.47
CA PRO A 105 1.82 -10.85 -6.02
C PRO A 105 1.45 -9.59 -5.24
N ILE A 106 0.42 -8.89 -5.69
CA ILE A 106 -0.05 -7.65 -5.06
C ILE A 106 -1.54 -7.74 -4.81
N SER A 107 -1.94 -7.58 -3.55
CA SER A 107 -3.31 -7.26 -3.16
C SER A 107 -3.41 -5.80 -2.77
N PHE A 108 -4.61 -5.23 -2.78
CA PHE A 108 -4.81 -3.87 -2.32
C PHE A 108 -6.10 -3.70 -1.52
N VAL A 109 -6.01 -2.80 -0.57
CA VAL A 109 -7.06 -2.37 0.35
C VAL A 109 -7.36 -0.92 0.03
N THR A 110 -8.58 -0.63 -0.38
CA THR A 110 -9.02 0.74 -0.62
C THR A 110 -9.81 1.25 0.56
N VAL A 111 -9.58 2.49 0.95
CA VAL A 111 -10.11 3.05 2.21
C VAL A 111 -10.77 4.39 1.98
N SER A 112 -11.98 4.56 2.51
CA SER A 112 -12.64 5.86 2.53
C SER A 112 -13.45 6.10 3.81
N THR A 113 -13.77 7.36 4.06
CA THR A 113 -14.76 7.74 5.10
C THR A 113 -16.20 7.63 4.59
N GLY A 114 -16.39 7.52 3.28
CA GLY A 114 -17.68 7.35 2.63
C GLY A 114 -18.10 5.89 2.51
N MET A 115 -19.27 5.68 1.90
CA MET A 115 -19.93 4.36 1.81
C MET A 115 -19.29 3.40 0.79
N PHE A 116 -18.50 3.89 -0.16
CA PHE A 116 -18.00 3.07 -1.27
C PHE A 116 -16.58 2.51 -1.04
N GLY A 117 -15.98 2.76 0.13
CA GLY A 117 -14.68 2.18 0.47
C GLY A 117 -13.53 2.57 -0.47
N GLY A 118 -13.66 3.66 -1.25
CA GLY A 118 -12.64 4.04 -2.22
C GLY A 118 -12.65 3.15 -3.48
N ALA A 119 -13.81 2.66 -3.89
CA ALA A 119 -13.93 1.70 -4.98
C ALA A 119 -13.44 2.22 -6.34
N GLN A 120 -13.53 3.53 -6.61
CA GLN A 120 -13.12 4.09 -7.91
C GLN A 120 -11.60 4.02 -8.15
N VAL A 121 -10.79 4.12 -7.08
CA VAL A 121 -9.33 3.98 -7.21
C VAL A 121 -8.90 2.62 -7.76
N THR A 122 -9.73 1.60 -7.58
CA THR A 122 -9.47 0.23 -8.06
C THR A 122 -9.11 0.22 -9.54
N THR A 123 -9.88 0.92 -10.38
CA THR A 123 -9.67 0.92 -11.83
C THR A 123 -8.30 1.49 -12.20
N SER A 124 -7.92 2.65 -11.65
CA SER A 124 -6.65 3.31 -11.97
C SER A 124 -5.45 2.54 -11.41
N LEU A 125 -5.58 2.00 -10.20
CA LEU A 125 -4.52 1.22 -9.55
C LEU A 125 -4.32 -0.11 -10.26
N LEU A 126 -5.39 -0.84 -10.56
CA LEU A 126 -5.34 -2.12 -11.26
C LEU A 126 -4.63 -1.99 -12.61
N PHE A 127 -4.97 -0.97 -13.40
CA PHE A 127 -4.31 -0.71 -14.68
C PHE A 127 -2.81 -0.44 -14.52
N SER A 128 -2.43 0.38 -13.53
CA SER A 128 -1.02 0.68 -13.25
C SER A 128 -0.22 -0.56 -12.85
N LEU A 129 -0.77 -1.40 -11.96
CA LEU A 129 -0.12 -2.63 -11.50
C LEU A 129 0.00 -3.66 -12.64
N TRP A 130 -1.04 -3.81 -13.46
CA TRP A 130 -0.98 -4.65 -14.65
C TRP A 130 0.11 -4.19 -15.62
N LYS A 131 0.20 -2.87 -15.85
CA LYS A 131 1.15 -2.28 -16.80
C LYS A 131 2.61 -2.49 -16.41
N ILE A 132 2.92 -2.53 -15.11
CA ILE A 132 4.27 -2.85 -14.60
C ILE A 132 4.54 -4.35 -14.49
N GLY A 133 3.58 -5.19 -14.86
CA GLY A 133 3.72 -6.64 -14.86
C GLY A 133 3.59 -7.31 -13.48
N ALA A 134 2.93 -6.68 -12.54
CA ALA A 134 2.59 -7.28 -11.26
C ALA A 134 1.49 -8.34 -11.41
N TRP A 135 1.46 -9.30 -10.52
CA TRP A 135 0.37 -10.27 -10.41
C TRP A 135 -0.64 -9.78 -9.38
N VAL A 136 -1.72 -9.20 -9.88
CA VAL A 136 -2.75 -8.68 -8.99
C VAL A 136 -3.66 -9.80 -8.51
N VAL A 137 -3.81 -9.91 -7.20
CA VAL A 137 -4.75 -10.84 -6.56
C VAL A 137 -6.17 -10.35 -6.85
N PRO A 138 -7.06 -11.20 -7.43
CA PRO A 138 -8.40 -10.80 -7.83
C PRO A 138 -9.37 -10.73 -6.65
N ALA A 139 -8.95 -10.10 -5.55
CA ALA A 139 -9.71 -9.93 -4.32
C ALA A 139 -9.41 -8.54 -3.74
N PRO A 140 -9.98 -7.46 -4.30
CA PRO A 140 -9.87 -6.15 -3.72
C PRO A 140 -10.62 -6.11 -2.38
N PHE A 141 -10.08 -5.36 -1.42
CA PHE A 141 -10.68 -5.23 -0.09
C PHE A 141 -11.08 -3.76 0.15
N PRO A 142 -12.30 -3.35 -0.23
CA PRO A 142 -12.79 -2.00 0.02
C PRO A 142 -13.23 -1.85 1.48
N VAL A 143 -12.77 -0.78 2.13
CA VAL A 143 -13.12 -0.43 3.52
C VAL A 143 -13.88 0.90 3.53
N PRO A 144 -15.22 0.85 3.56
CA PRO A 144 -16.04 2.04 3.76
C PRO A 144 -16.01 2.48 5.21
N LYS A 145 -16.40 3.74 5.45
CA LYS A 145 -16.66 4.29 6.79
C LYS A 145 -15.55 3.99 7.80
N VAL A 146 -14.31 4.16 7.40
CA VAL A 146 -13.13 3.73 8.18
C VAL A 146 -13.13 4.26 9.61
N ILE A 147 -13.69 5.46 9.87
CA ILE A 147 -13.74 6.07 11.21
C ILE A 147 -14.76 5.34 12.11
N GLU A 148 -15.82 4.77 11.53
CA GLU A 148 -16.83 4.02 12.26
C GLU A 148 -16.36 2.59 12.59
N ASN A 149 -15.48 2.03 11.74
CA ASN A 149 -15.09 0.62 11.81
C ASN A 149 -13.70 0.39 12.45
N PHE A 150 -12.81 1.40 12.46
CA PHE A 150 -11.45 1.26 12.98
C PHE A 150 -11.02 2.47 13.78
N ASN A 151 -10.06 2.27 14.69
CA ASN A 151 -9.42 3.35 15.44
C ASN A 151 -7.97 3.60 14.96
N GLU A 152 -7.34 4.63 15.52
CA GLU A 152 -5.98 5.03 15.17
C GLU A 152 -4.90 3.99 15.51
N LYS A 153 -5.19 3.02 16.36
CA LYS A 153 -4.30 1.91 16.72
C LYS A 153 -4.46 0.72 15.76
N GLY A 154 -5.31 0.84 14.74
CA GLY A 154 -5.62 -0.26 13.82
C GLY A 154 -6.46 -1.35 14.46
N GLU A 155 -7.33 -1.03 15.40
CA GLU A 155 -8.24 -1.98 16.02
C GLU A 155 -9.62 -1.84 15.38
N ALA A 156 -10.25 -2.96 15.07
CA ALA A 156 -11.64 -3.01 14.63
C ALA A 156 -12.56 -2.66 15.80
N LEU A 157 -13.49 -1.72 15.58
CA LEU A 157 -14.46 -1.28 16.60
C LEU A 157 -15.64 -2.21 16.69
N ASP A 158 -16.03 -2.85 15.57
CA ASP A 158 -17.06 -3.87 15.51
C ASP A 158 -16.45 -5.18 14.99
N LYS A 159 -16.50 -6.23 15.81
CA LYS A 159 -15.95 -7.55 15.46
C LYS A 159 -16.85 -8.35 14.51
N GLU A 160 -18.12 -7.95 14.34
CA GLU A 160 -19.04 -8.61 13.43
C GLU A 160 -18.97 -8.05 12.00
N ALA A 161 -18.36 -6.86 11.82
CA ALA A 161 -18.24 -6.20 10.52
C ALA A 161 -16.91 -6.49 9.79
N THR A 162 -16.04 -7.31 10.39
CA THR A 162 -14.72 -7.73 9.84
C THR A 162 -14.65 -9.24 9.73
#